data_1f7cf0a3aa0a7dddc3db5c8569805bca
#
_entry.id   1f7cf0a3aa0a7dddc3db5c8569805bca
#
_cell.length_a   1.000
_cell.length_b   1.000
_cell.length_c   1.000
_cell.angle_alpha   90.00
_cell.angle_beta   90.00
_cell.angle_gamma   90.00
#
_symmetry.space_group_name_H-M   'P 1'
#
loop_
_entity.id
_entity.type
_entity.pdbx_description
1 polymer ?
#
loop_
_entity_poly.entity_id
_entity_poly.type
_entity_poly.pdbx_seq_one_letter_code
_entity_poly.pdbx_strand_id
1 'polypeptide(L)'
;MVLDLIREKVGNNAADILSEEVLTEGSTLNTIIRKALERCDLSEGWLPRAEVAMYHNPDDEFISYSSAAKTAEMLKDGNISFKKVYSIIPSMQHSGSLFTFYINLFTEGVK
;
A
#
# COMPACT_ATOMS: atom_id res chain seq x y z
N MET A 1 -21.29 -10.15 -7.71
CA MET A 1 -20.62 -8.87 -8.05
C MET A 1 -19.62 -9.08 -9.18
N VAL A 2 -19.29 -8.07 -9.97
CA VAL A 2 -18.34 -8.21 -11.12
C VAL A 2 -16.98 -8.78 -10.70
N LEU A 3 -16.49 -8.41 -9.50
CA LEU A 3 -15.23 -8.94 -8.95
C LEU A 3 -15.29 -10.45 -8.67
N ASP A 4 -16.42 -10.98 -8.22
CA ASP A 4 -16.56 -12.40 -7.95
C ASP A 4 -16.57 -13.20 -9.24
N LEU A 5 -17.22 -12.68 -10.29
CA LEU A 5 -17.20 -13.27 -11.64
C LEU A 5 -15.79 -13.27 -12.26
N ILE A 6 -15.00 -12.21 -12.01
CA ILE A 6 -13.61 -12.15 -12.47
C ILE A 6 -12.77 -13.19 -11.73
N ARG A 7 -12.88 -13.27 -10.40
CA ARG A 7 -12.16 -14.26 -9.58
C ARG A 7 -12.49 -15.69 -9.95
N GLU A 8 -13.76 -15.97 -10.24
CA GLU A 8 -14.20 -17.30 -10.68
C GLU A 8 -13.58 -17.71 -12.02
N LYS A 9 -13.41 -16.75 -12.95
CA LYS A 9 -12.89 -17.03 -14.29
C LYS A 9 -11.36 -17.04 -14.39
N VAL A 10 -10.67 -16.19 -13.62
CA VAL A 10 -9.23 -15.95 -13.78
C VAL A 10 -8.42 -16.26 -12.50
N GLY A 11 -9.08 -16.74 -11.45
CA GLY A 11 -8.41 -17.04 -10.18
C GLY A 11 -8.13 -15.80 -9.33
N ASN A 12 -7.40 -15.99 -8.23
CA ASN A 12 -7.06 -14.96 -7.26
C ASN A 12 -5.63 -14.43 -7.41
N ASN A 13 -4.85 -15.00 -8.33
CA ASN A 13 -3.47 -14.60 -8.55
C ASN A 13 -3.40 -13.64 -9.74
N ALA A 14 -2.88 -12.43 -9.52
CA ALA A 14 -2.69 -11.45 -10.59
C ALA A 14 -1.81 -11.98 -11.75
N ALA A 15 -0.88 -12.89 -11.47
CA ALA A 15 -0.05 -13.52 -12.49
C ALA A 15 -0.85 -14.34 -13.50
N ASP A 16 -2.02 -14.87 -13.12
CA ASP A 16 -2.88 -15.65 -14.02
C ASP A 16 -3.63 -14.78 -15.05
N ILE A 17 -3.67 -13.46 -14.78
CA ILE A 17 -4.35 -12.48 -15.63
C ILE A 17 -3.36 -11.77 -16.56
N LEU A 18 -2.11 -11.67 -16.14
CA LEU A 18 -1.07 -10.96 -16.88
C LEU A 18 -0.41 -11.87 -17.92
N SER A 19 -0.06 -11.30 -19.07
CA SER A 19 0.68 -12.05 -20.08
C SER A 19 2.09 -12.40 -19.60
N GLU A 20 2.64 -13.50 -20.07
CA GLU A 20 4.00 -13.94 -19.77
C GLU A 20 5.04 -12.83 -20.08
N GLU A 21 4.82 -12.07 -21.16
CA GLU A 21 5.70 -10.95 -21.54
C GLU A 21 5.72 -9.83 -20.47
N VAL A 22 4.58 -9.55 -19.81
CA VAL A 22 4.52 -8.59 -18.71
C VAL A 22 5.32 -9.07 -17.50
N LEU A 23 5.26 -10.37 -17.22
CA LEU A 23 5.92 -10.98 -16.07
C LEU A 23 7.42 -11.25 -16.30
N THR A 24 7.86 -11.32 -17.57
CA THR A 24 9.25 -11.59 -17.91
C THR A 24 10.11 -10.34 -17.75
N GLU A 25 11.01 -10.37 -16.77
CA GLU A 25 11.93 -9.26 -16.51
C GLU A 25 12.79 -8.96 -17.76
N GLY A 26 12.87 -7.67 -18.10
CA GLY A 26 13.65 -7.21 -19.27
C GLY A 26 12.94 -7.34 -20.62
N SER A 27 11.75 -7.93 -20.68
CA SER A 27 10.94 -7.87 -21.91
C SER A 27 10.54 -6.43 -22.25
N THR A 28 10.17 -6.21 -23.51
CA THR A 28 9.75 -4.86 -23.96
C THR A 28 8.55 -4.36 -23.18
N LEU A 29 7.52 -5.20 -23.00
CA LEU A 29 6.29 -4.82 -22.32
C LEU A 29 6.50 -4.62 -20.83
N ASN A 30 7.26 -5.52 -20.17
CA ASN A 30 7.65 -5.36 -18.77
C ASN A 30 8.40 -4.04 -18.54
N THR A 31 9.35 -3.71 -19.41
CA THR A 31 10.14 -2.48 -19.32
C THR A 31 9.26 -1.23 -19.46
N ILE A 32 8.30 -1.22 -20.40
CA ILE A 32 7.37 -0.12 -20.59
C ILE A 32 6.49 0.09 -19.36
N ILE A 33 5.93 -1.01 -18.85
CA ILE A 33 5.05 -0.96 -17.66
C ILE A 33 5.84 -0.48 -16.43
N ARG A 34 7.04 -1.01 -16.18
CA ARG A 34 7.88 -0.56 -15.07
C ARG A 34 8.18 0.93 -15.12
N LYS A 35 8.57 1.45 -16.29
CA LYS A 35 8.82 2.89 -16.48
C LYS A 35 7.56 3.72 -16.25
N ALA A 36 6.37 3.23 -16.63
CA ALA A 36 5.12 3.91 -16.36
C ALA A 36 4.80 3.94 -14.86
N LEU A 37 5.02 2.83 -14.14
CA LEU A 37 4.85 2.74 -12.68
C LEU A 37 5.83 3.65 -11.94
N GLU A 38 7.10 3.70 -12.36
CA GLU A 38 8.11 4.59 -11.78
C GLU A 38 7.71 6.08 -11.87
N ARG A 39 7.02 6.49 -12.94
CA ARG A 39 6.50 7.86 -13.08
C ARG A 39 5.32 8.15 -12.16
N CYS A 40 4.63 7.11 -11.69
CA CYS A 40 3.51 7.22 -10.76
C CYS A 40 3.94 6.99 -9.31
N ASP A 41 5.20 6.72 -9.06
CA ASP A 41 5.71 6.49 -7.71
C ASP A 41 5.76 7.82 -6.94
N LEU A 42 4.93 7.89 -5.89
CA LEU A 42 4.83 9.05 -5.01
C LEU A 42 5.78 8.98 -3.82
N SER A 43 6.57 7.92 -3.69
CA SER A 43 7.52 7.76 -2.59
C SER A 43 8.84 8.51 -2.81
N GLU A 44 9.10 8.99 -4.03
CA GLU A 44 10.35 9.66 -4.39
C GLU A 44 10.14 11.08 -4.92
N GLY A 45 11.18 11.88 -4.84
CA GLY A 45 11.27 13.21 -5.51
C GLY A 45 10.56 14.35 -4.76
N TRP A 46 10.02 14.10 -3.55
CA TRP A 46 9.43 15.15 -2.74
C TRP A 46 9.62 14.87 -1.24
N LEU A 47 9.51 15.89 -0.43
CA LEU A 47 9.48 15.75 1.04
C LEU A 47 8.28 16.53 1.60
N PRO A 48 7.51 15.95 2.52
CA PRO A 48 6.41 16.65 3.15
C PRO A 48 6.91 17.82 4.01
N ARG A 49 6.35 19.00 3.78
CA ARG A 49 6.58 20.19 4.62
C ARG A 49 5.67 20.21 5.84
N ALA A 50 4.45 19.73 5.66
CA ALA A 50 3.52 19.55 6.76
C ALA A 50 3.90 18.31 7.57
N GLU A 51 3.51 18.28 8.83
CA GLU A 51 3.59 17.06 9.65
C GLU A 51 2.65 15.99 9.08
N VAL A 52 3.19 14.83 8.80
CA VAL A 52 2.45 13.68 8.25
C VAL A 52 2.59 12.50 9.20
N ALA A 53 1.47 12.01 9.71
CA ALA A 53 1.42 10.76 10.46
C ALA A 53 0.87 9.64 9.56
N MET A 54 1.70 8.64 9.29
CA MET A 54 1.30 7.44 8.57
C MET A 54 0.99 6.31 9.56
N TYR A 55 -0.14 5.67 9.36
CA TYR A 55 -0.56 4.50 10.14
C TYR A 55 -0.78 3.33 9.20
N HIS A 56 -0.24 2.16 9.55
CA HIS A 56 -0.44 0.96 8.75
C HIS A 56 -0.52 -0.29 9.63
N ASN A 57 -1.41 -1.21 9.24
CA ASN A 57 -1.56 -2.48 9.92
C ASN A 57 -0.55 -3.50 9.36
N PRO A 58 0.27 -4.14 10.20
CA PRO A 58 1.19 -5.18 9.75
C PRO A 58 0.52 -6.40 9.11
N ASP A 59 -0.73 -6.67 9.49
CA ASP A 59 -1.53 -7.81 9.02
C ASP A 59 -2.54 -7.42 7.93
N ASP A 60 -2.32 -6.27 7.26
CA ASP A 60 -3.19 -5.78 6.19
C ASP A 60 -3.23 -6.77 5.03
N GLU A 61 -4.42 -7.24 4.70
CA GLU A 61 -4.66 -8.25 3.66
C GLU A 61 -4.69 -7.70 2.23
N PHE A 62 -4.73 -6.38 2.07
CA PHE A 62 -4.79 -5.72 0.75
C PHE A 62 -3.50 -4.99 0.39
N ILE A 63 -2.92 -4.28 1.36
CA ILE A 63 -1.75 -3.44 1.13
C ILE A 63 -0.59 -3.94 2.00
N SER A 64 0.51 -4.29 1.36
CA SER A 64 1.69 -4.77 2.07
C SER A 64 2.23 -3.73 3.05
N TYR A 65 2.39 -4.13 4.31
CA TYR A 65 3.06 -3.32 5.33
C TYR A 65 4.47 -2.88 4.90
N SER A 66 5.21 -3.77 4.22
CA SER A 66 6.56 -3.48 3.75
C SER A 66 6.60 -2.34 2.74
N SER A 67 5.55 -2.19 1.91
CA SER A 67 5.42 -1.06 0.96
C SER A 67 5.25 0.27 1.70
N ALA A 68 4.38 0.32 2.71
CA ALA A 68 4.18 1.52 3.51
C ALA A 68 5.43 1.88 4.33
N ALA A 69 6.08 0.89 4.93
CA ALA A 69 7.32 1.09 5.68
C ALA A 69 8.46 1.61 4.80
N LYS A 70 8.59 1.08 3.57
CA LYS A 70 9.55 1.57 2.58
C LYS A 70 9.28 3.03 2.21
N THR A 71 8.02 3.39 1.95
CA THR A 71 7.64 4.78 1.66
C THR A 71 7.99 5.71 2.82
N ALA A 72 7.70 5.32 4.06
CA ALA A 72 8.05 6.10 5.23
C ALA A 72 9.58 6.29 5.38
N GLU A 73 10.36 5.24 5.11
CA GLU A 73 11.83 5.31 5.12
C GLU A 73 12.38 6.24 4.04
N MET A 74 11.81 6.23 2.84
CA MET A 74 12.21 7.12 1.75
C MET A 74 11.89 8.58 2.02
N LEU A 75 10.86 8.85 2.81
CA LEU A 75 10.42 10.20 3.20
C LEU A 75 10.94 10.63 4.58
N LYS A 76 11.84 9.88 5.20
CA LYS A 76 12.30 10.12 6.59
C LYS A 76 12.95 11.47 6.84
N ASP A 77 13.53 12.08 5.80
CA ASP A 77 14.11 13.42 5.88
C ASP A 77 13.05 14.54 5.87
N GLY A 78 11.79 14.20 5.65
CA GLY A 78 10.63 15.06 5.82
C GLY A 78 10.05 14.97 7.22
N ASN A 79 9.01 15.77 7.47
CA ASN A 79 8.30 15.76 8.75
C ASN A 79 7.27 14.64 8.79
N ILE A 80 7.74 13.39 8.89
CA ILE A 80 6.91 12.18 8.83
C ILE A 80 7.10 11.29 10.06
N SER A 81 5.99 10.74 10.56
CA SER A 81 5.98 9.67 11.55
C SER A 81 5.29 8.43 11.00
N PHE A 82 5.79 7.24 11.32
CA PHE A 82 5.21 5.99 10.88
C PHE A 82 4.88 5.10 12.08
N LYS A 83 3.61 4.77 12.24
CA LYS A 83 3.10 4.01 13.37
C LYS A 83 2.35 2.76 12.93
N LYS A 84 2.55 1.69 13.69
CA LYS A 84 1.73 0.48 13.54
C LYS A 84 0.35 0.72 14.15
N VAL A 85 -0.67 0.25 13.47
CA VAL A 85 -2.04 0.20 13.95
C VAL A 85 -2.58 -1.21 13.76
N TYR A 86 -3.39 -1.70 14.68
CA TYR A 86 -3.97 -3.03 14.60
C TYR A 86 -5.49 -2.92 14.60
N SER A 87 -6.14 -3.78 13.83
CA SER A 87 -7.59 -3.83 13.81
C SER A 87 -8.14 -4.38 15.12
N ILE A 88 -9.20 -3.78 15.60
CA ILE A 88 -10.03 -4.33 16.68
C ILE A 88 -10.99 -5.42 16.17
N ILE A 89 -11.08 -5.61 14.85
CA ILE A 89 -11.93 -6.60 14.19
C ILE A 89 -11.02 -7.64 13.51
N PRO A 90 -10.87 -8.85 14.08
CA PRO A 90 -9.90 -9.84 13.61
C PRO A 90 -10.05 -10.27 12.15
N SER A 91 -11.27 -10.22 11.61
CA SER A 91 -11.56 -10.62 10.22
C SER A 91 -11.44 -9.50 9.19
N MET A 92 -11.10 -8.29 9.61
CA MET A 92 -11.08 -7.08 8.77
C MET A 92 -9.86 -6.23 9.11
N GLN A 93 -8.65 -6.72 8.76
CA GLN A 93 -7.41 -6.05 9.15
C GLN A 93 -7.26 -4.67 8.48
N HIS A 94 -7.49 -4.59 7.19
CA HIS A 94 -7.39 -3.33 6.45
C HIS A 94 -8.42 -2.29 6.93
N SER A 95 -9.70 -2.56 6.76
CA SER A 95 -10.77 -1.62 7.10
C SER A 95 -11.01 -1.45 8.60
N GLY A 96 -10.78 -2.51 9.39
CA GLY A 96 -10.91 -2.45 10.84
C GLY A 96 -9.84 -1.58 11.51
N SER A 97 -8.69 -1.44 10.91
CA SER A 97 -7.62 -0.54 11.37
C SER A 97 -8.02 0.94 11.31
N LEU A 98 -8.98 1.30 10.46
CA LEU A 98 -9.50 2.66 10.38
C LEU A 98 -10.13 3.11 11.70
N PHE A 99 -10.84 2.24 12.40
CA PHE A 99 -11.42 2.55 13.71
C PHE A 99 -10.32 2.84 14.75
N THR A 100 -9.28 2.00 14.79
CA THR A 100 -8.15 2.20 15.69
C THR A 100 -7.38 3.48 15.34
N PHE A 101 -7.22 3.77 14.06
CA PHE A 101 -6.64 5.04 13.60
C PHE A 101 -7.41 6.25 14.13
N TYR A 102 -8.74 6.27 14.00
CA TYR A 102 -9.55 7.38 14.53
C TYR A 102 -9.47 7.48 16.05
N ILE A 103 -9.49 6.37 16.78
CA ILE A 103 -9.32 6.38 18.24
C ILE A 103 -7.96 7.01 18.60
N ASN A 104 -6.88 6.61 17.95
CA ASN A 104 -5.55 7.16 18.20
C ASN A 104 -5.49 8.66 17.87
N LEU A 105 -6.08 9.06 16.75
CA LEU A 105 -6.14 10.47 16.35
C LEU A 105 -6.85 11.36 17.38
N PHE A 106 -7.96 10.87 17.95
CA PHE A 106 -8.73 11.62 18.96
C PHE A 106 -8.12 11.57 20.35
N THR A 107 -7.38 10.53 20.70
CA THR A 107 -6.80 10.37 22.04
C THR A 107 -5.39 10.92 22.16
N GLU A 108 -4.57 10.78 21.13
CA GLU A 108 -3.16 11.18 21.13
C GLU A 108 -2.90 12.47 20.38
N GLY A 109 -3.85 12.90 19.54
CA GLY A 109 -3.66 13.99 18.60
C GLY A 109 -2.72 13.61 17.45
N VAL A 110 -2.55 14.52 16.51
CA VAL A 110 -1.51 14.43 15.49
C VAL A 110 -0.21 14.90 16.14
N LYS A 111 0.59 13.93 16.59
CA LYS A 111 1.93 14.20 17.13
C LYS A 111 2.95 13.51 16.25
#